data_1bbcb98b04245f8301c63b22ae43780d
#
_entry.id   1bbcb98b04245f8301c63b22ae43780d
#
_cell.length_a   1.000
_cell.length_b   1.000
_cell.length_c   1.000
_cell.angle_alpha   90.00
_cell.angle_beta   90.00
_cell.angle_gamma   90.00
#
_symmetry.space_group_name_H-M   'P 1'
#
loop_
_entity.id
_entity.type
_entity.pdbx_description
1 polymer ?
#
loop_
_entity_poly.entity_id
_entity_poly.type
_entity_poly.pdbx_seq_one_letter_code
_entity_poly.pdbx_strand_id
1 'polypeptide(L)'
;MSLKRLILQKDDDFQIDVDSTDDIEVLKEIALDNLDYRIRLKAVFRISDDEFLKGIVENDPNRKVKIHAVENIERLDFLEDISRNNSDCHVRLKAIGKIDDGKILEGILENESNLSVKKIIIEKLKRIM
;
A
#
# COMPACT_ATOMS: atom_id res chain seq x y z
N MET A 1 -4.49 16.19 -26.85
CA MET A 1 -3.99 15.72 -25.54
C MET A 1 -5.17 15.58 -24.59
N SER A 2 -5.33 14.43 -23.97
CA SER A 2 -6.45 14.23 -23.05
C SER A 2 -6.23 15.03 -21.76
N LEU A 3 -7.33 15.46 -21.14
CA LEU A 3 -7.28 16.15 -19.85
C LEU A 3 -6.54 15.30 -18.80
N LYS A 4 -6.73 13.99 -18.81
CA LYS A 4 -6.04 13.05 -17.91
C LYS A 4 -4.53 13.14 -18.03
N ARG A 5 -4.04 13.26 -19.25
CA ARG A 5 -2.59 13.34 -19.50
C ARG A 5 -2.01 14.66 -18.97
N LEU A 6 -2.76 15.74 -19.06
CA LEU A 6 -2.35 17.03 -18.47
C LEU A 6 -2.30 16.96 -16.95
N ILE A 7 -3.25 16.26 -16.34
CA ILE A 7 -3.30 16.05 -14.88
C ILE A 7 -2.10 15.25 -14.39
N LEU A 8 -1.64 14.28 -15.18
CA LEU A 8 -0.55 13.39 -14.81
C LEU A 8 0.83 13.98 -15.06
N GLN A 9 0.94 14.97 -15.91
CA GLN A 9 2.22 15.63 -16.17
C GLN A 9 2.58 16.57 -15.03
N LYS A 10 3.82 16.51 -14.62
CA LYS A 10 4.39 17.48 -13.69
C LYS A 10 4.77 18.71 -14.49
N ASP A 11 3.81 19.60 -14.65
CA ASP A 11 4.02 20.89 -15.28
C ASP A 11 3.69 21.94 -14.23
N ASP A 12 4.61 22.85 -13.97
CA ASP A 12 4.44 23.89 -12.96
C ASP A 12 3.24 24.80 -13.25
N ASP A 13 2.84 24.90 -14.53
CA ASP A 13 1.68 25.70 -14.94
C ASP A 13 0.35 24.95 -14.80
N PHE A 14 0.38 23.64 -14.55
CA PHE A 14 -0.80 22.78 -14.44
C PHE A 14 -0.75 21.91 -13.19
N GLN A 15 -0.55 22.53 -12.05
CA GLN A 15 -0.69 21.82 -10.80
C GLN A 15 -2.16 21.58 -10.51
N ILE A 16 -2.62 20.38 -10.81
CA ILE A 16 -3.91 19.96 -10.29
C ILE A 16 -3.68 19.57 -8.85
N ASP A 17 -4.35 20.29 -7.99
CA ASP A 17 -4.39 19.96 -6.58
C ASP A 17 -5.13 18.63 -6.44
N VAL A 18 -4.38 17.57 -6.16
CA VAL A 18 -4.95 16.24 -5.95
C VAL A 18 -6.00 16.27 -4.84
N ASP A 19 -5.89 17.20 -3.91
CA ASP A 19 -6.82 17.32 -2.80
C ASP A 19 -8.17 17.90 -3.20
N SER A 20 -8.27 18.55 -4.37
CA SER A 20 -9.51 19.18 -4.83
C SER A 20 -10.36 18.30 -5.74
N THR A 21 -9.85 17.15 -6.20
CA THR A 21 -10.63 16.25 -7.04
C THR A 21 -11.31 15.17 -6.21
N ASP A 22 -12.59 14.89 -6.52
CA ASP A 22 -13.33 13.78 -5.93
C ASP A 22 -13.59 12.65 -6.94
N ASP A 23 -13.10 12.79 -8.17
CA ASP A 23 -13.25 11.79 -9.20
C ASP A 23 -12.29 10.63 -8.94
N ILE A 24 -12.83 9.46 -8.60
CA ILE A 24 -12.05 8.29 -8.23
C ILE A 24 -11.18 7.79 -9.41
N GLU A 25 -11.66 7.89 -10.62
CA GLU A 25 -10.87 7.48 -11.79
C GLU A 25 -9.68 8.41 -12.01
N VAL A 26 -9.85 9.70 -11.78
CA VAL A 26 -8.75 10.67 -11.83
C VAL A 26 -7.75 10.38 -10.72
N LEU A 27 -8.21 10.10 -9.50
CA LEU A 27 -7.33 9.74 -8.38
C LEU A 27 -6.51 8.48 -8.70
N LYS A 28 -7.13 7.47 -9.30
CA LYS A 28 -6.43 6.24 -9.69
C LYS A 28 -5.36 6.51 -10.73
N GLU A 29 -5.64 7.35 -11.71
CA GLU A 29 -4.63 7.70 -12.72
C GLU A 29 -3.46 8.48 -12.13
N ILE A 30 -3.74 9.43 -11.24
CA ILE A 30 -2.69 10.16 -10.51
C ILE A 30 -1.84 9.18 -9.71
N ALA A 31 -2.46 8.24 -9.00
CA ALA A 31 -1.78 7.26 -8.19
C ALA A 31 -0.86 6.34 -9.00
N LEU A 32 -1.22 6.06 -10.26
CA LEU A 32 -0.42 5.20 -11.12
C LEU A 32 0.71 5.94 -11.83
N ASP A 33 0.42 7.12 -12.37
CA ASP A 33 1.25 7.71 -13.41
C ASP A 33 1.93 9.03 -13.06
N ASN A 34 1.57 9.68 -11.95
CA ASN A 34 2.23 10.91 -11.58
C ASN A 34 3.72 10.67 -11.28
N LEU A 35 4.59 11.51 -11.82
CA LEU A 35 6.03 11.35 -11.66
C LEU A 35 6.52 11.63 -10.25
N ASP A 36 5.79 12.46 -9.49
CA ASP A 36 6.14 12.79 -8.12
C ASP A 36 5.47 11.81 -7.16
N TYR A 37 6.28 11.03 -6.44
CA TYR A 37 5.74 10.04 -5.48
C TYR A 37 4.89 10.70 -4.38
N ARG A 38 5.16 11.95 -4.04
CA ARG A 38 4.38 12.67 -3.01
C ARG A 38 2.96 12.93 -3.48
N ILE A 39 2.78 13.17 -4.77
CA ILE A 39 1.46 13.34 -5.37
C ILE A 39 0.76 11.99 -5.50
N ARG A 40 1.48 10.93 -5.92
CA ARG A 40 0.92 9.58 -5.94
C ARG A 40 0.45 9.17 -4.54
N LEU A 41 1.25 9.47 -3.52
CA LEU A 41 0.93 9.20 -2.13
C LEU A 41 -0.38 9.85 -1.70
N LYS A 42 -0.57 11.12 -2.03
CA LYS A 42 -1.81 11.83 -1.71
C LYS A 42 -3.03 11.19 -2.38
N ALA A 43 -2.89 10.76 -3.62
CA ALA A 43 -3.97 10.07 -4.33
C ALA A 43 -4.29 8.71 -3.69
N VAL A 44 -3.25 7.92 -3.39
CA VAL A 44 -3.41 6.61 -2.74
C VAL A 44 -4.13 6.76 -1.39
N PHE A 45 -3.81 7.78 -0.64
CA PHE A 45 -4.44 8.02 0.67
C PHE A 45 -5.96 8.13 0.58
N ARG A 46 -6.49 8.55 -0.56
CA ARG A 46 -7.92 8.76 -0.80
C ARG A 46 -8.60 7.62 -1.56
N ILE A 47 -7.90 6.53 -1.80
CA ILE A 47 -8.43 5.37 -2.55
C ILE A 47 -8.67 4.23 -1.57
N SER A 48 -9.85 3.60 -1.66
CA SER A 48 -10.24 2.47 -0.81
C SER A 48 -10.55 1.19 -1.59
N ASP A 49 -10.25 1.14 -2.88
CA ASP A 49 -10.41 -0.04 -3.73
C ASP A 49 -9.24 -1.02 -3.49
N ASP A 50 -9.51 -2.13 -2.82
CA ASP A 50 -8.48 -3.08 -2.39
C ASP A 50 -7.72 -3.72 -3.55
N GLU A 51 -8.38 -4.04 -4.66
CA GLU A 51 -7.70 -4.62 -5.81
C GLU A 51 -6.75 -3.62 -6.46
N PHE A 52 -7.19 -2.39 -6.60
CA PHE A 52 -6.35 -1.31 -7.11
C PHE A 52 -5.14 -1.08 -6.19
N LEU A 53 -5.37 -1.00 -4.89
CA LEU A 53 -4.32 -0.77 -3.89
C LEU A 53 -3.30 -1.91 -3.87
N LYS A 54 -3.75 -3.16 -4.05
CA LYS A 54 -2.84 -4.29 -4.15
C LYS A 54 -1.90 -4.15 -5.33
N GLY A 55 -2.40 -3.67 -6.46
CA GLY A 55 -1.56 -3.37 -7.63
C GLY A 55 -0.51 -2.29 -7.34
N ILE A 56 -0.87 -1.26 -6.58
CA ILE A 56 0.08 -0.25 -6.13
C ILE A 56 1.18 -0.86 -5.25
N VAL A 57 0.82 -1.71 -4.32
CA VAL A 57 1.79 -2.41 -3.44
C VAL A 57 2.78 -3.22 -4.25
N GLU A 58 2.32 -3.87 -5.31
CA GLU A 58 3.15 -4.73 -6.13
C GLU A 58 4.05 -3.95 -7.09
N ASN A 59 3.61 -2.80 -7.57
CA ASN A 59 4.23 -2.15 -8.73
C ASN A 59 4.80 -0.75 -8.49
N ASP A 60 4.40 -0.02 -7.46
CA ASP A 60 4.93 1.32 -7.25
C ASP A 60 6.41 1.24 -6.83
N PRO A 61 7.29 2.05 -7.41
CA PRO A 61 8.71 2.00 -7.07
C PRO A 61 9.06 2.59 -5.70
N ASN A 62 8.16 3.36 -5.10
CA ASN A 62 8.44 4.05 -3.84
C ASN A 62 7.83 3.29 -2.65
N ARG A 63 8.68 2.97 -1.66
CA ARG A 63 8.26 2.23 -0.46
C ARG A 63 7.15 2.94 0.32
N LYS A 64 7.22 4.26 0.45
CA LYS A 64 6.22 5.02 1.20
C LYS A 64 4.84 4.91 0.56
N VAL A 65 4.78 4.94 -0.76
CA VAL A 65 3.53 4.74 -1.50
C VAL A 65 2.98 3.34 -1.26
N LYS A 66 3.84 2.32 -1.34
CA LYS A 66 3.44 0.92 -1.06
C LYS A 66 2.88 0.75 0.34
N ILE A 67 3.55 1.32 1.34
CA ILE A 67 3.13 1.20 2.74
C ILE A 67 1.77 1.88 2.96
N HIS A 68 1.54 3.05 2.37
CA HIS A 68 0.25 3.71 2.47
C HIS A 68 -0.86 2.94 1.75
N ALA A 69 -0.55 2.30 0.64
CA ALA A 69 -1.51 1.43 -0.03
C ALA A 69 -1.91 0.26 0.88
N VAL A 70 -0.95 -0.39 1.55
CA VAL A 70 -1.24 -1.45 2.53
C VAL A 70 -2.14 -0.92 3.64
N GLU A 71 -1.87 0.30 4.13
CA GLU A 71 -2.67 0.90 5.19
C GLU A 71 -4.15 0.99 4.84
N ASN A 72 -4.47 1.23 3.57
CA ASN A 72 -5.84 1.37 3.10
C ASN A 72 -6.49 0.06 2.66
N ILE A 73 -5.74 -1.05 2.57
CA ILE A 73 -6.29 -2.36 2.25
C ILE A 73 -6.96 -2.94 3.49
N GLU A 74 -8.19 -3.43 3.33
CA GLU A 74 -8.93 -4.05 4.42
C GLU A 74 -9.14 -5.56 4.23
N ARG A 75 -9.08 -6.08 3.00
CA ARG A 75 -9.26 -7.51 2.75
C ARG A 75 -8.14 -8.33 3.38
N LEU A 76 -8.54 -9.23 4.26
CA LEU A 76 -7.62 -10.08 5.01
C LEU A 76 -6.78 -10.98 4.10
N ASP A 77 -7.38 -11.53 3.05
CA ASP A 77 -6.66 -12.37 2.09
C ASP A 77 -5.55 -11.62 1.36
N PHE A 78 -5.77 -10.35 1.02
CA PHE A 78 -4.74 -9.51 0.41
C PHE A 78 -3.63 -9.18 1.41
N LEU A 79 -4.00 -8.85 2.64
CA LEU A 79 -3.04 -8.58 3.70
C LEU A 79 -2.17 -9.81 4.00
N GLU A 80 -2.77 -10.97 4.02
CA GLU A 80 -2.02 -12.23 4.21
C GLU A 80 -1.03 -12.46 3.07
N ASP A 81 -1.46 -12.31 1.82
CA ASP A 81 -0.59 -12.48 0.67
C ASP A 81 0.59 -11.49 0.69
N ILE A 82 0.34 -10.23 0.98
CA ILE A 82 1.39 -9.22 1.10
C ILE A 82 2.36 -9.57 2.22
N SER A 83 1.83 -10.01 3.37
CA SER A 83 2.63 -10.39 4.53
C SER A 83 3.56 -11.56 4.26
N ARG A 84 3.15 -12.50 3.40
CA ARG A 84 3.94 -13.69 3.08
C ARG A 84 4.92 -13.46 1.95
N ASN A 85 4.52 -12.70 0.93
CA ASN A 85 5.17 -12.75 -0.37
C ASN A 85 5.84 -11.45 -0.82
N ASN A 86 5.56 -10.31 -0.20
CA ASN A 86 6.19 -9.07 -0.62
C ASN A 86 7.69 -9.11 -0.35
N SER A 87 8.49 -8.68 -1.31
CA SER A 87 9.95 -8.72 -1.19
C SER A 87 10.51 -7.73 -0.16
N ASP A 88 9.79 -6.67 0.14
CA ASP A 88 10.23 -5.65 1.09
C ASP A 88 9.71 -5.96 2.50
N CYS A 89 10.62 -6.20 3.43
CA CYS A 89 10.24 -6.54 4.81
C CYS A 89 9.44 -5.42 5.50
N HIS A 90 9.65 -4.16 5.14
CA HIS A 90 8.89 -3.05 5.72
C HIS A 90 7.43 -3.07 5.24
N VAL A 91 7.21 -3.44 3.99
CA VAL A 91 5.86 -3.63 3.44
C VAL A 91 5.17 -4.82 4.11
N ARG A 92 5.90 -5.96 4.26
CA ARG A 92 5.37 -7.12 4.98
C ARG A 92 4.97 -6.76 6.41
N LEU A 93 5.83 -6.02 7.12
CA LEU A 93 5.55 -5.60 8.50
C LEU A 93 4.28 -4.74 8.60
N LYS A 94 4.06 -3.88 7.65
CA LYS A 94 2.84 -3.06 7.64
C LYS A 94 1.59 -3.92 7.52
N ALA A 95 1.62 -4.90 6.62
CA ALA A 95 0.51 -5.83 6.46
C ALA A 95 0.31 -6.70 7.70
N ILE A 96 1.38 -7.22 8.27
CA ILE A 96 1.36 -7.99 9.51
C ILE A 96 0.72 -7.19 10.64
N GLY A 97 1.04 -5.91 10.74
CA GLY A 97 0.47 -5.02 11.75
C GLY A 97 -1.04 -4.91 11.69
N LYS A 98 -1.63 -5.15 10.53
CA LYS A 98 -3.08 -5.10 10.32
C LYS A 98 -3.79 -6.44 10.50
N ILE A 99 -3.05 -7.52 10.74
CA ILE A 99 -3.61 -8.87 10.91
C ILE A 99 -3.67 -9.20 12.39
N ASP A 100 -4.86 -9.52 12.89
CA ASP A 100 -5.07 -9.91 14.29
C ASP A 100 -5.48 -11.38 14.46
N ASP A 101 -5.50 -12.14 13.37
CA ASP A 101 -5.81 -13.57 13.40
C ASP A 101 -4.55 -14.38 13.76
N GLY A 102 -4.58 -15.04 14.92
CA GLY A 102 -3.44 -15.80 15.44
C GLY A 102 -3.01 -16.93 14.53
N LYS A 103 -3.94 -17.64 13.92
CA LYS A 103 -3.61 -18.76 13.02
C LYS A 103 -2.90 -18.27 11.75
N ILE A 104 -3.36 -17.16 11.20
CA ILE A 104 -2.71 -16.57 10.04
C ILE A 104 -1.30 -16.12 10.41
N LEU A 105 -1.15 -15.44 11.55
CA LEU A 105 0.16 -14.98 12.03
C LEU A 105 1.12 -16.15 12.29
N GLU A 106 0.66 -17.24 12.86
CA GLU A 106 1.47 -18.44 13.05
C GLU A 106 1.96 -18.99 11.70
N GLY A 107 1.08 -19.05 10.71
CA GLY A 107 1.44 -19.51 9.37
C GLY A 107 2.46 -18.59 8.68
N ILE A 108 2.32 -17.28 8.85
CA ILE A 108 3.30 -16.33 8.33
C ILE A 108 4.66 -16.56 9.01
N LEU A 109 4.66 -16.71 10.32
CA LEU A 109 5.88 -16.93 11.11
C LEU A 109 6.68 -18.14 10.64
N GLU A 110 6.00 -19.24 10.30
CA GLU A 110 6.65 -20.48 9.86
C GLU A 110 7.54 -20.28 8.63
N ASN A 111 7.17 -19.36 7.75
CA ASN A 111 7.85 -19.14 6.48
C ASN A 111 8.67 -17.85 6.42
N GLU A 112 8.62 -17.04 7.47
CA GLU A 112 9.35 -15.78 7.51
C GLU A 112 10.83 -16.03 7.79
N SER A 113 11.70 -15.44 6.97
CA SER A 113 13.16 -15.57 7.10
C SER A 113 13.84 -14.42 7.84
N ASN A 114 13.19 -13.25 7.88
CA ASN A 114 13.79 -12.08 8.51
C ASN A 114 13.59 -12.13 10.03
N LEU A 115 14.68 -12.12 10.78
CA LEU A 115 14.64 -12.25 12.24
C LEU A 115 13.87 -11.13 12.94
N SER A 116 14.01 -9.90 12.44
CA SER A 116 13.30 -8.75 13.00
C SER A 116 11.80 -8.89 12.80
N VAL A 117 11.37 -9.36 11.63
CA VAL A 117 9.96 -9.61 11.33
C VAL A 117 9.42 -10.73 12.21
N LYS A 118 10.16 -11.84 12.34
CA LYS A 118 9.79 -12.95 13.22
C LYS A 118 9.54 -12.49 14.65
N LYS A 119 10.44 -11.67 15.16
CA LYS A 119 10.34 -11.15 16.53
C LYS A 119 9.06 -10.34 16.73
N ILE A 120 8.72 -9.50 15.76
CA ILE A 120 7.51 -8.68 15.81
C ILE A 120 6.26 -9.56 15.78
N ILE A 121 6.23 -10.59 14.93
CA ILE A 121 5.10 -11.53 14.88
C ILE A 121 4.93 -12.25 16.23
N ILE A 122 6.03 -12.73 16.80
CA ILE A 122 6.00 -13.41 18.09
C ILE A 122 5.46 -12.51 19.19
N GLU A 123 5.93 -11.27 19.24
CA GLU A 123 5.43 -10.30 20.22
C GLU A 123 3.95 -10.01 20.03
N LYS A 124 3.49 -9.90 18.78
CA LYS A 124 2.08 -9.68 18.48
C LYS A 124 1.23 -10.90 18.90
N LEU A 125 1.69 -12.10 18.61
CA LEU A 125 1.02 -13.33 19.04
C LEU A 125 0.86 -13.42 20.56
N LYS A 126 1.88 -13.02 21.30
CA LYS A 126 1.81 -12.98 22.77
C LYS A 126 0.72 -12.04 23.28
N ARG A 127 0.49 -10.94 22.60
CA ARG A 127 -0.51 -9.95 23.00
C ARG A 127 -1.96 -10.38 22.72
N ILE A 128 -2.16 -11.19 21.69
CA ILE A 128 -3.51 -11.61 21.26
C ILE A 128 -3.90 -13.00 21.76
N MET A 129 -2.97 -13.73 22.36
CA MET A 129 -3.22 -15.05 22.94
C MET A 129 -3.50 -15.00 24.43
#